data_005454c8f86fd70468cbb81e1c15f5d1
#
_entry.id   005454c8f86fd70468cbb81e1c15f5d1
#
_cell.length_a   1.000
_cell.length_b   1.000
_cell.length_c   1.000
_cell.angle_alpha   90.00
_cell.angle_beta   90.00
_cell.angle_gamma   90.00
#
_symmetry.space_group_name_H-M   'P 1'
#
loop_
_entity.id
_entity.type
_entity.pdbx_description
1 polymer ?
#
loop_
_entity_poly.entity_id
_entity_poly.type
_entity_poly.pdbx_seq_one_letter_code
_entity_poly.pdbx_strand_id
1 'polypeptide(L)'
;ESDDESGRAVAMNSDGTIVAIGAPQNDGNKDRAGHVRVYQYSNDAWVQLGADIDGEANEDHSGSAISLSSNGLILAISAINYDPAGNSTINNGHVRVYEYTNGSWSQKGEDVVGVDEKDYQFSTSVSLSADGLTLFTSSVNQFNKQAKGEVRVWKFVDGVWSRLGGNINGKNNGDQMGFSLSANDAGTRFISGSVYNDDGDDNAGQARVYELQSGSSWQQ
;
A
#
# COMPACT_ATOMS: atom_id res chain seq x y z
N GLU A 1 -6.71 14.66 16.50
CA GLU A 1 -7.43 14.26 17.73
C GLU A 1 -6.60 13.22 18.49
N SER A 2 -7.06 12.79 19.67
CA SER A 2 -6.36 11.72 20.39
C SER A 2 -6.57 10.39 19.69
N ASP A 3 -5.54 9.56 19.66
CA ASP A 3 -5.55 8.19 19.13
C ASP A 3 -5.69 8.03 17.60
N ASP A 4 -5.66 9.12 16.81
CA ASP A 4 -5.71 9.09 15.34
C ASP A 4 -4.55 8.33 14.68
N GLU A 5 -3.45 8.10 15.40
CA GLU A 5 -2.18 7.55 14.87
C GLU A 5 -1.62 8.33 13.67
N SER A 6 -1.81 9.66 13.63
CA SER A 6 -1.26 10.50 12.54
C SER A 6 0.26 10.37 12.45
N GLY A 7 0.76 10.04 11.26
CA GLY A 7 2.16 9.70 11.03
C GLY A 7 2.46 8.20 11.10
N ARG A 8 1.44 7.34 11.24
CA ARG A 8 1.59 5.89 11.16
C ARG A 8 2.26 5.46 9.86
N ALA A 9 1.86 6.07 8.75
CA ALA A 9 2.51 5.97 7.46
C ALA A 9 2.85 7.36 6.94
N VAL A 10 4.03 7.49 6.33
CA VAL A 10 4.49 8.74 5.72
C VAL A 10 5.13 8.43 4.36
N ALA A 11 4.94 9.31 3.40
CA ALA A 11 5.59 9.24 2.10
C ALA A 11 6.03 10.64 1.65
N MET A 12 7.09 10.70 0.86
CA MET A 12 7.63 11.93 0.30
C MET A 12 7.91 11.70 -1.18
N ASN A 13 7.67 12.70 -2.01
CA ASN A 13 8.02 12.67 -3.42
C ASN A 13 9.54 12.84 -3.64
N SER A 14 10.02 12.66 -4.88
CA SER A 14 11.46 12.57 -5.16
C SER A 14 12.26 13.83 -4.89
N ASP A 15 11.66 15.02 -4.96
CA ASP A 15 12.33 16.29 -4.71
C ASP A 15 12.11 16.85 -3.29
N GLY A 16 11.34 16.14 -2.46
CA GLY A 16 11.08 16.51 -1.08
C GLY A 16 10.08 17.64 -0.89
N THR A 17 9.33 18.03 -1.92
CA THR A 17 8.39 19.15 -1.87
C THR A 17 6.95 18.74 -1.59
N ILE A 18 6.59 17.47 -1.68
CA ILE A 18 5.26 16.94 -1.38
C ILE A 18 5.40 15.77 -0.39
N VAL A 19 4.59 15.82 0.67
CA VAL A 19 4.52 14.76 1.69
C VAL A 19 3.08 14.31 1.88
N ALA A 20 2.89 13.02 2.10
CA ALA A 20 1.61 12.43 2.51
C ALA A 20 1.74 11.83 3.90
N ILE A 21 0.70 11.96 4.72
CA ILE A 21 0.65 11.52 6.12
C ILE A 21 -0.64 10.76 6.33
N GLY A 22 -0.54 9.49 6.71
CA GLY A 22 -1.66 8.63 7.06
C GLY A 22 -1.97 8.68 8.55
N ALA A 23 -3.26 8.66 8.86
CA ALA A 23 -3.83 8.60 10.20
C ALA A 23 -4.94 7.54 10.23
N PRO A 24 -4.60 6.24 10.32
CA PRO A 24 -5.54 5.15 10.07
C PRO A 24 -6.64 5.01 11.13
N GLN A 25 -6.48 5.59 12.30
CA GLN A 25 -7.51 5.55 13.35
C GLN A 25 -8.30 6.85 13.45
N ASN A 26 -8.19 7.76 12.49
CA ASN A 26 -8.94 9.01 12.52
C ASN A 26 -10.45 8.78 12.37
N ASP A 27 -11.21 9.47 13.23
CA ASP A 27 -12.68 9.39 13.35
C ASP A 27 -13.40 10.52 12.60
N GLY A 28 -12.68 11.37 11.88
CA GLY A 28 -13.21 12.63 11.32
C GLY A 28 -14.40 12.45 10.39
N ASN A 29 -14.45 11.36 9.64
CA ASN A 29 -15.57 11.02 8.76
C ASN A 29 -16.44 9.90 9.36
N LYS A 30 -15.82 8.82 9.85
CA LYS A 30 -16.46 7.65 10.48
C LYS A 30 -15.50 7.02 11.48
N ASP A 31 -16.05 6.25 12.41
CA ASP A 31 -15.30 5.58 13.49
C ASP A 31 -14.15 4.76 12.91
N ARG A 32 -12.91 5.17 13.18
CA ARG A 32 -11.65 4.60 12.68
C ARG A 32 -11.63 4.29 11.18
N ALA A 33 -12.32 5.12 10.39
CA ALA A 33 -12.23 5.02 8.94
C ALA A 33 -10.82 5.36 8.43
N GLY A 34 -10.14 6.21 9.15
CA GLY A 34 -8.83 6.73 8.80
C GLY A 34 -8.86 7.78 7.70
N HIS A 35 -7.77 8.51 7.55
CA HIS A 35 -7.59 9.46 6.45
C HIS A 35 -6.12 9.61 6.04
N VAL A 36 -5.90 10.28 4.92
CA VAL A 36 -4.58 10.75 4.47
C VAL A 36 -4.66 12.24 4.16
N ARG A 37 -3.68 13.00 4.64
CA ARG A 37 -3.43 14.39 4.28
C ARG A 37 -2.16 14.52 3.46
N VAL A 38 -2.23 15.33 2.42
CA VAL A 38 -1.08 15.63 1.58
C VAL A 38 -0.72 17.11 1.72
N TYR A 39 0.56 17.42 1.83
CA TYR A 39 1.05 18.78 1.95
C TYR A 39 2.11 19.05 0.90
N GLN A 40 2.11 20.28 0.38
CA GLN A 40 3.14 20.79 -0.51
C GLN A 40 3.92 21.91 0.17
N TYR A 41 5.24 21.86 0.06
CA TYR A 41 6.11 22.95 0.49
C TYR A 41 6.09 24.06 -0.55
N SER A 42 5.63 25.24 -0.15
CA SER A 42 5.52 26.41 -1.01
C SER A 42 5.65 27.68 -0.17
N ASN A 43 6.42 28.66 -0.67
CA ASN A 43 6.64 29.94 0.03
C ASN A 43 7.09 29.78 1.50
N ASP A 44 8.07 28.93 1.72
CA ASP A 44 8.65 28.59 3.04
C ASP A 44 7.65 28.01 4.06
N ALA A 45 6.56 27.43 3.59
CA ALA A 45 5.55 26.78 4.44
C ALA A 45 5.00 25.49 3.81
N TRP A 46 4.58 24.57 4.65
CA TRP A 46 3.80 23.41 4.24
C TRP A 46 2.32 23.80 4.16
N VAL A 47 1.74 23.69 2.97
CA VAL A 47 0.33 24.01 2.69
C VAL A 47 -0.37 22.72 2.27
N GLN A 48 -1.55 22.46 2.81
CA GLN A 48 -2.31 21.27 2.43
C GLN A 48 -2.66 21.27 0.95
N LEU A 49 -2.41 20.16 0.28
CA LEU A 49 -2.64 19.94 -1.14
C LEU A 49 -3.94 19.18 -1.34
N GLY A 50 -5.02 19.88 -1.62
CA GLY A 50 -6.37 19.34 -1.72
C GLY A 50 -7.05 19.15 -0.36
N ALA A 51 -8.21 18.48 -0.36
CA ALA A 51 -8.91 18.09 0.86
C ALA A 51 -8.34 16.80 1.47
N ASP A 52 -8.77 16.47 2.69
CA ASP A 52 -8.50 15.17 3.30
C ASP A 52 -9.03 14.05 2.40
N ILE A 53 -8.31 12.94 2.36
CA ILE A 53 -8.73 11.73 1.65
C ILE A 53 -9.17 10.73 2.70
N ASP A 54 -10.48 10.67 2.94
CA ASP A 54 -11.08 9.91 4.01
C ASP A 54 -11.33 8.45 3.63
N GLY A 55 -11.30 7.57 4.63
CA GLY A 55 -11.80 6.20 4.53
C GLY A 55 -13.32 6.17 4.34
N GLU A 56 -13.85 5.11 3.77
CA GLU A 56 -15.27 5.03 3.39
C GLU A 56 -16.18 4.40 4.44
N ALA A 57 -15.67 3.46 5.21
CA ALA A 57 -16.45 2.75 6.21
C ALA A 57 -15.76 2.75 7.58
N ASN A 58 -16.55 2.45 8.60
CA ASN A 58 -16.02 2.28 9.96
C ASN A 58 -14.97 1.17 9.96
N GLU A 59 -13.89 1.39 10.70
CA GLU A 59 -12.82 0.41 10.92
C GLU A 59 -11.99 0.07 9.66
N ASP A 60 -12.11 0.79 8.55
CA ASP A 60 -11.33 0.54 7.33
C ASP A 60 -9.82 0.74 7.53
N HIS A 61 -9.45 1.64 8.44
CA HIS A 61 -8.08 2.04 8.71
C HIS A 61 -7.34 2.55 7.46
N SER A 62 -7.99 3.41 6.67
CA SER A 62 -7.40 4.08 5.51
C SER A 62 -6.18 4.91 5.92
N GLY A 63 -5.08 4.78 5.19
CA GLY A 63 -3.81 5.43 5.54
C GLY A 63 -2.86 4.54 6.35
N SER A 64 -3.14 3.24 6.50
CA SER A 64 -2.25 2.28 7.18
C SER A 64 -0.90 2.12 6.48
N ALA A 65 -0.89 2.14 5.16
CA ALA A 65 0.31 2.23 4.32
C ALA A 65 0.05 3.16 3.15
N ILE A 66 1.05 3.95 2.75
CA ILE A 66 0.94 4.91 1.66
C ILE A 66 2.19 4.95 0.81
N SER A 67 2.05 5.33 -0.47
CA SER A 67 3.17 5.54 -1.38
C SER A 67 2.85 6.64 -2.38
N LEU A 68 3.80 7.57 -2.60
CA LEU A 68 3.71 8.63 -3.59
C LEU A 68 4.51 8.29 -4.86
N SER A 69 4.00 8.72 -6.01
CA SER A 69 4.77 8.79 -7.25
C SER A 69 5.90 9.83 -7.15
N SER A 70 6.86 9.79 -8.07
CA SER A 70 8.01 10.67 -8.08
C SER A 70 7.64 12.16 -8.09
N ASN A 71 6.59 12.55 -8.81
CA ASN A 71 6.09 13.93 -8.84
C ASN A 71 5.14 14.28 -7.69
N GLY A 72 4.78 13.33 -6.83
CA GLY A 72 3.88 13.53 -5.70
C GLY A 72 2.40 13.69 -6.04
N LEU A 73 2.01 13.54 -7.32
CA LEU A 73 0.63 13.76 -7.78
C LEU A 73 -0.18 12.47 -7.96
N ILE A 74 0.43 11.30 -7.71
CA ILE A 74 -0.27 10.01 -7.62
C ILE A 74 0.04 9.40 -6.27
N LEU A 75 -0.99 8.97 -5.55
CA LEU A 75 -0.91 8.48 -4.18
C LEU A 75 -1.66 7.16 -4.07
N ALA A 76 -0.99 6.11 -3.63
CA ALA A 76 -1.61 4.84 -3.23
C ALA A 76 -1.86 4.86 -1.72
N ILE A 77 -3.06 4.47 -1.30
CA ILE A 77 -3.52 4.42 0.09
C ILE A 77 -4.06 3.02 0.37
N SER A 78 -3.56 2.40 1.41
CA SER A 78 -4.04 1.13 1.95
C SER A 78 -5.09 1.35 3.02
N ALA A 79 -6.16 0.54 3.00
CA ALA A 79 -7.14 0.36 4.06
C ALA A 79 -7.16 -1.13 4.43
N ILE A 80 -6.38 -1.50 5.45
CA ILE A 80 -6.03 -2.91 5.73
C ILE A 80 -7.20 -3.74 6.26
N ASN A 81 -8.20 -3.08 6.82
CA ASN A 81 -9.36 -3.73 7.42
C ASN A 81 -10.63 -3.60 6.55
N TYR A 82 -10.52 -3.01 5.36
CA TYR A 82 -11.68 -2.90 4.47
C TYR A 82 -12.38 -4.24 4.24
N ASP A 83 -13.70 -4.23 4.35
CA ASP A 83 -14.56 -5.38 4.14
C ASP A 83 -15.67 -5.04 3.13
N PRO A 84 -15.63 -5.60 1.91
CA PRO A 84 -16.63 -5.30 0.88
C PRO A 84 -18.05 -5.79 1.23
N ALA A 85 -18.18 -6.71 2.17
CA ALA A 85 -19.46 -7.24 2.63
C ALA A 85 -20.02 -6.49 3.85
N GLY A 86 -19.26 -5.55 4.43
CA GLY A 86 -19.63 -4.82 5.65
C GLY A 86 -19.75 -5.72 6.88
N ASN A 87 -19.12 -6.87 6.84
CA ASN A 87 -19.18 -7.85 7.91
C ASN A 87 -17.77 -7.97 8.52
N SER A 88 -17.53 -7.35 9.64
CA SER A 88 -16.23 -7.19 10.33
C SER A 88 -15.46 -8.49 10.67
N THR A 89 -15.78 -9.61 10.03
CA THR A 89 -15.11 -10.89 10.26
C THR A 89 -14.08 -11.24 9.19
N ILE A 90 -14.08 -10.52 8.06
CA ILE A 90 -13.18 -10.80 6.92
C ILE A 90 -12.53 -9.46 6.50
N ASN A 91 -11.44 -9.11 7.13
CA ASN A 91 -10.66 -7.92 6.80
C ASN A 91 -9.80 -8.19 5.54
N ASN A 92 -10.42 -8.14 4.37
CA ASN A 92 -9.70 -8.39 3.12
C ASN A 92 -8.70 -7.28 2.80
N GLY A 93 -9.02 -6.06 3.15
CA GLY A 93 -8.24 -4.89 2.81
C GLY A 93 -8.37 -4.48 1.33
N HIS A 94 -8.05 -3.23 1.05
CA HIS A 94 -7.92 -2.73 -0.32
C HIS A 94 -6.80 -1.69 -0.44
N VAL A 95 -6.42 -1.38 -1.68
CA VAL A 95 -5.64 -0.20 -2.02
C VAL A 95 -6.45 0.65 -2.98
N ARG A 96 -6.53 1.95 -2.71
CA ARG A 96 -7.00 2.96 -3.65
C ARG A 96 -5.84 3.81 -4.13
N VAL A 97 -5.84 4.10 -5.41
CA VAL A 97 -4.88 5.02 -6.00
C VAL A 97 -5.62 6.30 -6.35
N TYR A 98 -5.05 7.43 -5.97
CA TYR A 98 -5.60 8.76 -6.24
C TYR A 98 -4.65 9.57 -7.11
N GLU A 99 -5.21 10.44 -7.94
CA GLU A 99 -4.49 11.39 -8.76
C GLU A 99 -4.94 12.81 -8.43
N TYR A 100 -3.97 13.71 -8.23
CA TYR A 100 -4.25 15.12 -7.99
C TYR A 100 -4.33 15.87 -9.31
N THR A 101 -5.52 16.36 -9.63
CA THR A 101 -5.77 17.13 -10.83
C THR A 101 -6.76 18.27 -10.54
N ASN A 102 -6.53 19.45 -11.14
CA ASN A 102 -7.43 20.59 -11.03
C ASN A 102 -7.77 21.00 -9.58
N GLY A 103 -6.83 20.84 -8.65
CA GLY A 103 -7.01 21.27 -7.26
C GLY A 103 -7.66 20.21 -6.35
N SER A 104 -7.90 18.99 -6.81
CA SER A 104 -8.54 17.94 -6.03
C SER A 104 -7.91 16.56 -6.26
N TRP A 105 -7.99 15.71 -5.24
CA TRP A 105 -7.69 14.29 -5.34
C TRP A 105 -8.91 13.55 -5.88
N SER A 106 -8.73 12.74 -6.92
CA SER A 106 -9.74 11.86 -7.48
C SER A 106 -9.21 10.45 -7.63
N GLN A 107 -10.05 9.46 -7.40
CA GLN A 107 -9.64 8.06 -7.52
C GLN A 107 -9.24 7.73 -8.96
N LYS A 108 -8.12 7.01 -9.11
CA LYS A 108 -7.53 6.57 -10.37
C LYS A 108 -7.77 5.08 -10.58
N GLY A 109 -8.79 4.75 -11.33
CA GLY A 109 -9.26 3.38 -11.54
C GLY A 109 -10.11 2.86 -10.39
N GLU A 110 -10.46 1.58 -10.46
CA GLU A 110 -11.24 0.88 -9.44
C GLU A 110 -10.36 0.47 -8.25
N ASP A 111 -11.00 0.05 -7.15
CA ASP A 111 -10.33 -0.49 -5.98
C ASP A 111 -9.48 -1.72 -6.33
N VAL A 112 -8.27 -1.74 -5.83
CA VAL A 112 -7.42 -2.94 -5.84
C VAL A 112 -7.69 -3.70 -4.55
N VAL A 113 -8.51 -4.73 -4.64
CA VAL A 113 -8.98 -5.49 -3.46
C VAL A 113 -8.28 -6.83 -3.29
N GLY A 114 -8.18 -7.30 -2.07
CA GLY A 114 -7.88 -8.70 -1.76
C GLY A 114 -9.00 -9.59 -2.30
N VAL A 115 -8.65 -10.69 -2.98
CA VAL A 115 -9.63 -11.51 -3.74
C VAL A 115 -10.01 -12.81 -3.04
N ASP A 116 -9.35 -13.18 -1.95
CA ASP A 116 -9.57 -14.44 -1.25
C ASP A 116 -9.84 -14.24 0.24
N GLU A 117 -10.67 -15.10 0.84
CA GLU A 117 -10.85 -15.20 2.31
C GLU A 117 -9.52 -15.46 3.06
N LYS A 118 -8.43 -15.70 2.33
CA LYS A 118 -7.07 -15.91 2.84
C LYS A 118 -6.23 -14.65 2.82
N ASP A 119 -6.72 -13.60 2.16
CA ASP A 119 -6.02 -12.32 1.98
C ASP A 119 -6.15 -11.40 3.22
N TYR A 120 -6.26 -11.97 4.41
CA TYR A 120 -6.26 -11.19 5.64
C TYR A 120 -5.16 -10.13 5.60
N GLN A 121 -5.56 -8.85 5.77
CA GLN A 121 -4.65 -7.70 5.72
C GLN A 121 -3.93 -7.58 4.36
N PHE A 122 -4.67 -7.76 3.25
CA PHE A 122 -4.19 -7.29 1.95
C PHE A 122 -3.77 -5.82 2.07
N SER A 123 -2.66 -5.46 1.42
CA SER A 123 -2.09 -4.11 1.47
C SER A 123 -1.39 -3.72 2.79
N THR A 124 -0.80 -4.66 3.51
CA THR A 124 0.06 -4.36 4.67
C THR A 124 1.19 -3.39 4.30
N SER A 125 1.73 -3.51 3.10
CA SER A 125 2.70 -2.57 2.53
C SER A 125 2.37 -2.29 1.07
N VAL A 126 2.60 -1.05 0.63
CA VAL A 126 2.39 -0.60 -0.75
C VAL A 126 3.60 0.16 -1.26
N SER A 127 3.87 0.08 -2.57
CA SER A 127 4.90 0.87 -3.24
C SER A 127 4.47 1.18 -4.67
N LEU A 128 4.65 2.43 -5.11
CA LEU A 128 4.42 2.88 -6.49
C LEU A 128 5.74 3.01 -7.25
N SER A 129 5.70 2.78 -8.56
CA SER A 129 6.73 3.26 -9.47
C SER A 129 6.75 4.78 -9.56
N ALA A 130 7.82 5.36 -10.09
CA ALA A 130 7.98 6.82 -10.23
C ALA A 130 6.85 7.47 -11.03
N ASP A 131 6.36 6.80 -12.07
CA ASP A 131 5.24 7.26 -12.91
C ASP A 131 3.86 7.05 -12.26
N GLY A 132 3.78 6.34 -11.13
CA GLY A 132 2.54 6.00 -10.45
C GLY A 132 1.65 5.00 -11.21
N LEU A 133 2.17 4.31 -12.22
CA LEU A 133 1.41 3.39 -13.07
C LEU A 133 1.69 1.90 -12.78
N THR A 134 2.65 1.61 -11.90
CA THR A 134 2.89 0.24 -11.38
C THR A 134 2.76 0.28 -9.87
N LEU A 135 1.86 -0.54 -9.33
CA LEU A 135 1.58 -0.66 -7.90
C LEU A 135 1.99 -2.03 -7.40
N PHE A 136 2.72 -2.06 -6.32
CA PHE A 136 3.10 -3.26 -5.56
C PHE A 136 2.31 -3.30 -4.28
N THR A 137 1.66 -4.42 -3.98
CA THR A 137 0.87 -4.65 -2.77
C THR A 137 1.30 -5.94 -2.11
N SER A 138 1.23 -6.00 -0.80
CA SER A 138 1.51 -7.23 -0.06
C SER A 138 0.30 -7.71 0.72
N SER A 139 0.24 -9.02 0.98
CA SER A 139 -0.67 -9.66 1.91
C SER A 139 0.15 -10.40 2.96
N VAL A 140 0.13 -9.89 4.18
CA VAL A 140 0.82 -10.51 5.31
C VAL A 140 -0.20 -10.76 6.41
N ASN A 141 -0.63 -11.99 6.56
CA ASN A 141 -1.53 -12.35 7.65
C ASN A 141 -0.75 -12.45 8.97
N GLN A 142 -0.65 -11.34 9.68
CA GLN A 142 0.09 -11.25 10.95
C GLN A 142 -0.49 -12.14 12.05
N PHE A 143 -1.77 -12.50 11.96
CA PHE A 143 -2.44 -13.38 12.93
C PHE A 143 -2.24 -14.87 12.61
N ASN A 144 -1.89 -15.21 11.37
CA ASN A 144 -1.60 -16.56 10.96
C ASN A 144 -0.10 -16.82 10.84
N LYS A 145 0.51 -17.34 11.88
CA LYS A 145 1.95 -17.70 11.90
C LYS A 145 2.36 -18.74 10.84
N GLN A 146 1.41 -19.31 10.10
CA GLN A 146 1.66 -20.20 8.96
C GLN A 146 1.56 -19.47 7.61
N ALA A 147 1.23 -18.19 7.58
CA ALA A 147 1.16 -17.43 6.35
C ALA A 147 2.55 -17.23 5.76
N LYS A 148 2.70 -17.59 4.48
CA LYS A 148 3.95 -17.34 3.74
C LYS A 148 4.18 -15.88 3.47
N GLY A 149 3.08 -15.10 3.41
CA GLY A 149 3.06 -13.78 2.83
C GLY A 149 3.19 -13.82 1.30
N GLU A 150 2.73 -12.78 0.65
CA GLU A 150 2.83 -12.66 -0.81
C GLU A 150 2.92 -11.20 -1.26
N VAL A 151 3.44 -11.01 -2.46
CA VAL A 151 3.43 -9.74 -3.17
C VAL A 151 2.67 -9.89 -4.48
N ARG A 152 1.83 -8.92 -4.78
CA ARG A 152 1.11 -8.80 -6.05
C ARG A 152 1.51 -7.51 -6.73
N VAL A 153 1.65 -7.56 -8.06
CA VAL A 153 1.99 -6.39 -8.86
C VAL A 153 0.84 -6.07 -9.82
N TRP A 154 0.55 -4.80 -9.94
CA TRP A 154 -0.53 -4.27 -10.76
C TRP A 154 0.00 -3.20 -11.71
N LYS A 155 -0.54 -3.17 -12.92
CA LYS A 155 -0.24 -2.14 -13.91
C LYS A 155 -1.52 -1.40 -14.28
N PHE A 156 -1.45 -0.07 -14.31
CA PHE A 156 -2.55 0.78 -14.78
C PHE A 156 -2.46 0.94 -16.29
N VAL A 157 -3.47 0.45 -17.00
CA VAL A 157 -3.56 0.53 -18.47
C VAL A 157 -5.01 0.81 -18.84
N ASP A 158 -5.25 1.78 -19.69
CA ASP A 158 -6.58 2.14 -20.24
C ASP A 158 -7.64 2.34 -19.14
N GLY A 159 -7.27 2.96 -18.03
CA GLY A 159 -8.19 3.26 -16.93
C GLY A 159 -8.37 2.15 -15.90
N VAL A 160 -7.70 1.01 -16.06
CA VAL A 160 -7.91 -0.19 -15.23
C VAL A 160 -6.60 -0.67 -14.59
N TRP A 161 -6.67 -1.04 -13.31
CA TRP A 161 -5.61 -1.77 -12.62
C TRP A 161 -5.70 -3.27 -12.94
N SER A 162 -4.71 -3.79 -13.63
CA SER A 162 -4.64 -5.20 -14.03
C SER A 162 -3.40 -5.89 -13.44
N ARG A 163 -3.51 -7.17 -13.15
CA ARG A 163 -2.38 -7.95 -12.63
C ARG A 163 -1.21 -7.98 -13.61
N LEU A 164 -0.01 -7.70 -13.10
CA LEU A 164 1.24 -7.84 -13.85
C LEU A 164 1.99 -9.08 -13.34
N GLY A 165 1.65 -10.23 -13.91
CA GLY A 165 2.19 -11.53 -13.52
C GLY A 165 1.39 -12.24 -12.43
N GLY A 166 1.94 -13.37 -11.96
CA GLY A 166 1.35 -14.19 -10.90
C GLY A 166 1.63 -13.65 -9.49
N ASN A 167 1.13 -14.36 -8.48
CA ASN A 167 1.49 -14.10 -7.08
C ASN A 167 2.95 -14.47 -6.84
N ILE A 168 3.65 -13.63 -6.09
CA ILE A 168 5.02 -13.86 -5.65
C ILE A 168 4.95 -14.21 -4.17
N ASN A 169 5.10 -15.50 -3.86
CA ASN A 169 4.88 -16.04 -2.52
C ASN A 169 6.18 -16.16 -1.73
N GLY A 170 6.09 -16.02 -0.42
CA GLY A 170 7.15 -16.40 0.51
C GLY A 170 7.54 -17.87 0.33
N LYS A 171 8.79 -18.19 0.65
CA LYS A 171 9.36 -19.54 0.45
C LYS A 171 8.74 -20.56 1.38
N ASN A 172 8.70 -20.23 2.67
CA ASN A 172 8.23 -21.15 3.72
C ASN A 172 7.00 -20.60 4.43
N ASN A 173 6.26 -21.49 5.08
CA ASN A 173 5.19 -21.08 5.99
C ASN A 173 5.78 -20.28 7.15
N GLY A 174 5.15 -19.17 7.47
CA GLY A 174 5.59 -18.30 8.56
C GLY A 174 6.52 -17.16 8.14
N ASP A 175 7.13 -17.21 6.94
CA ASP A 175 8.12 -16.21 6.48
C ASP A 175 7.58 -14.77 6.49
N GLN A 176 6.28 -14.59 6.27
CA GLN A 176 5.60 -13.31 6.17
C GLN A 176 6.26 -12.36 5.15
N MET A 177 6.53 -12.87 3.94
CA MET A 177 7.01 -12.05 2.84
C MET A 177 6.04 -10.91 2.54
N GLY A 178 6.56 -9.71 2.31
CA GLY A 178 5.76 -8.52 2.05
C GLY A 178 5.54 -7.64 3.29
N PHE A 179 6.15 -7.97 4.43
CA PHE A 179 6.09 -7.12 5.63
C PHE A 179 6.54 -5.68 5.33
N SER A 180 7.53 -5.54 4.47
CA SER A 180 7.97 -4.27 3.90
C SER A 180 8.23 -4.43 2.41
N LEU A 181 7.93 -3.38 1.63
CA LEU A 181 8.16 -3.32 0.19
C LEU A 181 8.81 -2.00 -0.20
N SER A 182 9.67 -2.06 -1.21
CA SER A 182 10.13 -0.89 -1.94
C SER A 182 10.36 -1.27 -3.41
N ALA A 183 9.84 -0.47 -4.32
CA ALA A 183 10.03 -0.65 -5.76
C ALA A 183 11.02 0.37 -6.32
N ASN A 184 11.64 0.04 -7.45
CA ASN A 184 12.44 1.00 -8.21
C ASN A 184 11.54 1.92 -9.05
N ASP A 185 12.09 3.04 -9.49
CA ASP A 185 11.40 4.07 -10.28
C ASP A 185 10.71 3.51 -11.53
N ALA A 186 11.34 2.57 -12.21
CA ALA A 186 10.79 1.96 -13.42
C ALA A 186 9.66 0.94 -13.17
N GLY A 187 9.40 0.56 -11.90
CA GLY A 187 8.43 -0.49 -11.58
C GLY A 187 8.79 -1.88 -12.09
N THR A 188 10.10 -2.13 -12.34
CA THR A 188 10.62 -3.39 -12.89
C THR A 188 11.39 -4.23 -11.88
N ARG A 189 11.67 -3.68 -10.70
CA ARG A 189 12.30 -4.38 -9.57
C ARG A 189 11.66 -3.96 -8.27
N PHE A 190 11.61 -4.89 -7.34
CA PHE A 190 11.22 -4.58 -5.96
C PHE A 190 12.03 -5.42 -4.98
N ILE A 191 12.15 -4.90 -3.76
CA ILE A 191 12.67 -5.64 -2.61
C ILE A 191 11.53 -5.90 -1.63
N SER A 192 11.50 -7.10 -1.05
CA SER A 192 10.53 -7.50 -0.03
C SER A 192 11.23 -8.06 1.19
N GLY A 193 10.80 -7.61 2.37
CA GLY A 193 11.21 -8.18 3.65
C GLY A 193 10.31 -9.34 4.07
N SER A 194 10.91 -10.36 4.68
CA SER A 194 10.28 -11.54 5.29
C SER A 194 10.82 -11.65 6.72
N VAL A 195 10.10 -11.09 7.69
CA VAL A 195 10.66 -10.82 9.04
C VAL A 195 10.86 -12.08 9.89
N TYR A 196 10.16 -13.16 9.57
CA TYR A 196 10.26 -14.44 10.29
C TYR A 196 10.83 -15.56 9.42
N ASN A 197 11.63 -15.24 8.39
CA ASN A 197 12.27 -16.25 7.58
C ASN A 197 13.38 -16.97 8.37
N ASP A 198 13.38 -18.32 8.32
CA ASP A 198 14.27 -19.21 9.07
C ASP A 198 15.43 -19.79 8.23
N ASP A 199 15.69 -19.26 7.03
CA ASP A 199 16.75 -19.81 6.15
C ASP A 199 18.17 -19.70 6.76
N GLY A 200 18.37 -18.81 7.71
CA GLY A 200 19.64 -18.63 8.41
C GLY A 200 19.64 -19.21 9.81
N ASP A 201 18.73 -18.73 10.62
CA ASP A 201 18.52 -19.11 12.01
C ASP A 201 17.06 -18.79 12.38
N ASP A 202 16.57 -19.26 13.51
CA ASP A 202 15.17 -19.11 13.94
C ASP A 202 14.76 -17.64 13.96
N ASN A 203 13.78 -17.25 13.12
CA ASN A 203 13.31 -15.90 12.91
C ASN A 203 14.41 -14.86 12.55
N ALA A 204 15.46 -15.30 11.84
CA ALA A 204 16.56 -14.42 11.44
C ALA A 204 16.12 -13.31 10.46
N GLY A 205 15.03 -13.54 9.73
CA GLY A 205 14.52 -12.66 8.72
C GLY A 205 15.33 -12.68 7.42
N GLN A 206 14.73 -12.19 6.34
CA GLN A 206 15.38 -12.12 5.05
C GLN A 206 14.81 -10.97 4.22
N ALA A 207 15.63 -10.40 3.33
CA ALA A 207 15.17 -9.53 2.25
C ALA A 207 15.55 -10.15 0.90
N ARG A 208 14.62 -10.09 -0.07
CA ARG A 208 14.81 -10.60 -1.42
C ARG A 208 14.46 -9.55 -2.45
N VAL A 209 15.26 -9.52 -3.52
CA VAL A 209 15.02 -8.65 -4.69
C VAL A 209 14.43 -9.49 -5.80
N TYR A 210 13.41 -8.94 -6.46
CA TYR A 210 12.74 -9.55 -7.59
C TYR A 210 12.79 -8.63 -8.80
N GLU A 211 12.96 -9.21 -9.98
CA GLU A 211 13.03 -8.49 -11.24
C GLU A 211 11.99 -9.03 -12.23
N LEU A 212 11.35 -8.11 -12.95
CA LEU A 212 10.42 -8.43 -14.02
C LEU A 212 11.17 -8.98 -15.23
N GLN A 213 10.80 -10.16 -15.65
CA GLN A 213 11.32 -10.81 -16.85
C GLN A 213 10.37 -10.67 -18.05
N SER A 214 10.81 -11.05 -19.23
CA SER A 214 9.96 -11.14 -20.40
C SER A 214 8.74 -12.03 -20.14
N GLY A 215 7.56 -11.61 -20.61
CA GLY A 215 6.32 -12.37 -20.40
C GLY A 215 5.64 -12.17 -19.06
N SER A 216 5.94 -11.07 -18.36
CA SER A 216 5.29 -10.68 -17.08
C SER A 216 5.53 -11.66 -15.91
N SER A 217 6.67 -12.37 -15.90
CA SER A 217 7.09 -13.20 -14.76
C SER A 217 8.06 -12.44 -13.86
N TRP A 218 7.97 -12.69 -12.56
CA TRP A 218 8.88 -12.13 -11.56
C TRP A 218 9.86 -13.20 -11.09
N GLN A 219 11.14 -12.89 -11.10
CA GLN A 219 12.22 -13.80 -10.68
C GLN A 219 13.11 -13.11 -9.62
N GLN A 220 13.55 -13.92 -8.65
CA GLN A 220 14.51 -13.53 -7.63
C GLN A 220 15.90 -13.43 -8.21
#